data_a50c498d7ba3160a95ca07573b9d5d48
#
_entry.id   a50c498d7ba3160a95ca07573b9d5d48
#
_cell.length_a   1.000
_cell.length_b   1.000
_cell.length_c   1.000
_cell.angle_alpha   90.00
_cell.angle_beta   90.00
_cell.angle_gamma   90.00
#
_symmetry.space_group_name_H-M   'P 1'
#
loop_
_entity.id
_entity.type
_entity.pdbx_description
1 polymer ?
#
loop_
_entity_poly.entity_id
_entity_poly.type
_entity_poly.pdbx_seq_one_letter_code
_entity_poly.pdbx_strand_id
1 'polypeptide(L)'
;YLEASSVGAWSNADVVFDCLGTTRSAAGSAAKFVRIERDYTASAARLAKAAGVKHFSVISAQGSNPQIWVPSELIHPLLYMRTLGEKEDAVRRQGFERSSIFRPGMLDREKGDRWAEQVIHAIIGGLPVSTLAAAMVADAEVHLARGEHEFAEIVYENSEIPKLAATL
;
A
#
# COMPACT_ATOMS: atom_id res chain seq x y z
N TYR A 1 7.15 -15.39 -7.40
CA TYR A 1 8.11 -14.77 -6.48
C TYR A 1 9.14 -14.01 -7.30
N LEU A 2 9.49 -12.80 -6.83
CA LEU A 2 10.59 -12.04 -7.41
C LEU A 2 11.90 -12.72 -7.01
N GLU A 3 12.78 -12.93 -7.98
CA GLU A 3 14.05 -13.62 -7.76
C GLU A 3 15.13 -12.62 -7.33
N ALA A 4 16.12 -13.10 -6.58
CA ALA A 4 17.27 -12.28 -6.18
C ALA A 4 18.04 -11.72 -7.38
N SER A 5 17.99 -12.40 -8.53
CA SER A 5 18.55 -11.94 -9.81
C SER A 5 17.94 -10.61 -10.31
N SER A 6 16.74 -10.25 -9.86
CA SER A 6 16.08 -9.00 -10.23
C SER A 6 16.57 -7.78 -9.43
N VAL A 7 17.42 -7.94 -8.42
CA VAL A 7 17.91 -6.83 -7.58
C VAL A 7 18.59 -5.74 -8.44
N GLY A 8 19.32 -6.12 -9.47
CA GLY A 8 19.95 -5.15 -10.37
C GLY A 8 18.98 -4.22 -11.11
N ALA A 9 17.73 -4.65 -11.34
CA ALA A 9 16.70 -3.81 -11.95
C ALA A 9 16.17 -2.70 -11.00
N TRP A 10 16.43 -2.81 -9.72
CA TRP A 10 16.03 -1.86 -8.68
C TRP A 10 17.16 -0.90 -8.30
N SER A 11 18.38 -1.13 -8.81
CA SER A 11 19.56 -0.30 -8.54
C SER A 11 19.32 1.12 -9.04
N ASN A 12 19.69 2.11 -8.24
CA ASN A 12 19.48 3.55 -8.50
C ASN A 12 18.02 4.02 -8.46
N ALA A 13 17.10 3.24 -7.94
CA ALA A 13 15.76 3.73 -7.62
C ALA A 13 15.80 4.45 -6.26
N ASP A 14 15.31 5.68 -6.21
CA ASP A 14 15.21 6.47 -4.98
C ASP A 14 14.03 6.01 -4.15
N VAL A 15 12.91 5.66 -4.81
CA VAL A 15 11.66 5.25 -4.18
C VAL A 15 11.04 4.07 -4.92
N VAL A 16 10.38 3.20 -4.16
CA VAL A 16 9.50 2.15 -4.69
C VAL A 16 8.07 2.42 -4.25
N PHE A 17 7.16 2.49 -5.22
CA PHE A 17 5.73 2.56 -4.99
C PHE A 17 5.11 1.17 -5.14
N ASP A 18 4.70 0.56 -4.04
CA ASP A 18 3.98 -0.69 -4.04
C ASP A 18 2.46 -0.45 -4.07
N CYS A 19 1.91 -0.55 -5.27
CA CYS A 19 0.49 -0.45 -5.54
C CYS A 19 -0.15 -1.83 -5.79
N LEU A 20 0.54 -2.91 -5.41
CA LEU A 20 0.03 -4.27 -5.53
C LEU A 20 -1.19 -4.47 -4.64
N GLY A 21 -2.22 -5.05 -5.22
CA GLY A 21 -3.44 -5.37 -4.49
C GLY A 21 -4.37 -6.25 -5.30
N THR A 22 -5.25 -6.95 -4.59
CA THR A 22 -6.29 -7.78 -5.21
C THR A 22 -7.54 -7.82 -4.34
N THR A 23 -8.64 -8.31 -4.91
CA THR A 23 -9.83 -8.63 -4.13
C THR A 23 -9.90 -10.12 -3.84
N ARG A 24 -10.63 -10.52 -2.80
CA ARG A 24 -10.85 -11.94 -2.50
C ARG A 24 -11.48 -12.69 -3.68
N SER A 25 -12.39 -12.03 -4.39
CA SER A 25 -13.04 -12.57 -5.58
C SER A 25 -12.04 -12.76 -6.72
N ALA A 26 -11.23 -11.75 -7.03
CA ALA A 26 -10.22 -11.83 -8.09
C ALA A 26 -9.12 -12.84 -7.78
N ALA A 27 -8.72 -12.97 -6.53
CA ALA A 27 -7.73 -13.95 -6.09
C ALA A 27 -8.25 -15.39 -6.14
N GLY A 28 -9.56 -15.60 -6.02
CA GLY A 28 -10.23 -16.91 -6.09
C GLY A 28 -10.15 -17.74 -4.80
N SER A 29 -9.16 -17.49 -3.91
CA SER A 29 -9.05 -18.17 -2.61
C SER A 29 -8.44 -17.27 -1.54
N ALA A 30 -8.67 -17.57 -0.24
CA ALA A 30 -8.06 -16.85 0.87
C ALA A 30 -6.52 -16.92 0.83
N ALA A 31 -5.98 -18.11 0.61
CA ALA A 31 -4.55 -18.32 0.52
C ALA A 31 -3.91 -17.52 -0.63
N LYS A 32 -4.54 -17.47 -1.80
CA LYS A 32 -4.07 -16.65 -2.92
C LYS A 32 -4.17 -15.16 -2.62
N PHE A 33 -5.25 -14.73 -1.96
CA PHE A 33 -5.41 -13.35 -1.51
C PHE A 33 -4.26 -12.93 -0.59
N VAL A 34 -4.00 -13.69 0.47
CA VAL A 34 -2.89 -13.43 1.41
C VAL A 34 -1.54 -13.41 0.68
N ARG A 35 -1.31 -14.34 -0.24
CA ARG A 35 -0.08 -14.40 -1.02
C ARG A 35 0.14 -13.16 -1.89
N ILE A 36 -0.90 -12.68 -2.56
CA ILE A 36 -0.79 -11.50 -3.44
C ILE A 36 -0.60 -10.24 -2.61
N GLU A 37 -1.41 -10.05 -1.56
CA GLU A 37 -1.37 -8.83 -0.75
C GLU A 37 -0.12 -8.75 0.12
N ARG A 38 0.23 -9.81 0.84
CA ARG A 38 1.30 -9.81 1.82
C ARG A 38 2.64 -10.30 1.26
N ASP A 39 2.65 -11.51 0.66
CA ASP A 39 3.92 -12.17 0.36
C ASP A 39 4.64 -11.53 -0.83
N TYR A 40 3.91 -10.99 -1.79
CA TYR A 40 4.52 -10.28 -2.92
C TYR A 40 5.09 -8.94 -2.46
N THR A 41 4.36 -8.17 -1.65
CA THR A 41 4.89 -6.95 -1.03
C THR A 41 6.13 -7.23 -0.17
N ALA A 42 6.08 -8.27 0.66
CA ALA A 42 7.23 -8.68 1.47
C ALA A 42 8.46 -9.01 0.61
N SER A 43 8.25 -9.67 -0.53
CA SER A 43 9.33 -9.99 -1.48
C SER A 43 9.85 -8.73 -2.17
N ALA A 44 8.96 -7.82 -2.61
CA ALA A 44 9.32 -6.56 -3.21
C ALA A 44 10.13 -5.67 -2.24
N ALA A 45 9.65 -5.54 -1.00
CA ALA A 45 10.33 -4.75 0.04
C ALA A 45 11.73 -5.31 0.34
N ARG A 46 11.87 -6.63 0.47
CA ARG A 46 13.16 -7.26 0.68
C ARG A 46 14.14 -7.00 -0.46
N LEU A 47 13.68 -7.09 -1.71
CA LEU A 47 14.52 -6.86 -2.89
C LEU A 47 14.88 -5.38 -3.05
N ALA A 48 13.94 -4.46 -2.82
CA ALA A 48 14.19 -3.02 -2.80
C ALA A 48 15.25 -2.66 -1.76
N LYS A 49 15.15 -3.22 -0.54
CA LYS A 49 16.15 -3.00 0.50
C LYS A 49 17.52 -3.56 0.12
N ALA A 50 17.58 -4.76 -0.45
CA ALA A 50 18.83 -5.37 -0.92
C ALA A 50 19.48 -4.57 -2.07
N ALA A 51 18.69 -3.86 -2.88
CA ALA A 51 19.15 -2.97 -3.93
C ALA A 51 19.59 -1.58 -3.45
N GLY A 52 19.44 -1.29 -2.14
CA GLY A 52 19.83 0.00 -1.56
C GLY A 52 18.76 1.09 -1.68
N VAL A 53 17.53 0.75 -2.06
CA VAL A 53 16.42 1.71 -2.08
C VAL A 53 16.18 2.25 -0.68
N LYS A 54 16.02 3.56 -0.57
CA LYS A 54 15.91 4.27 0.71
C LYS A 54 14.46 4.46 1.16
N HIS A 55 13.57 4.68 0.22
CA HIS A 55 12.16 4.96 0.47
C HIS A 55 11.24 3.88 -0.12
N PHE A 56 10.37 3.31 0.71
CA PHE A 56 9.34 2.38 0.29
C PHE A 56 7.96 2.92 0.63
N SER A 57 7.15 3.17 -0.39
CA SER A 57 5.80 3.70 -0.28
C SER A 57 4.79 2.61 -0.62
N VAL A 58 3.87 2.30 0.27
CA VAL A 58 2.93 1.17 0.13
C VAL A 58 1.49 1.58 0.35
N ILE A 59 0.61 1.05 -0.50
CA ILE A 59 -0.83 1.17 -0.31
C ILE A 59 -1.31 0.02 0.59
N SER A 60 -1.94 0.39 1.68
CA SER A 60 -2.64 -0.48 2.63
C SER A 60 -4.15 -0.17 2.59
N ALA A 61 -4.86 -0.24 3.70
CA ALA A 61 -6.24 0.18 3.83
C ALA A 61 -6.57 0.68 5.24
N GLN A 62 -7.59 1.50 5.32
CA GLN A 62 -8.14 1.94 6.58
C GLN A 62 -8.56 0.75 7.46
N GLY A 63 -8.18 0.78 8.73
CA GLY A 63 -8.47 -0.29 9.68
C GLY A 63 -7.53 -1.50 9.62
N SER A 64 -6.45 -1.43 8.83
CA SER A 64 -5.41 -2.48 8.81
C SER A 64 -4.81 -2.70 10.20
N ASN A 65 -4.81 -3.95 10.65
CA ASN A 65 -4.27 -4.33 11.95
C ASN A 65 -3.82 -5.80 11.94
N PRO A 66 -2.52 -6.11 12.09
CA PRO A 66 -2.00 -7.47 12.04
C PRO A 66 -2.47 -8.35 13.21
N GLN A 67 -2.94 -7.75 14.29
CA GLN A 67 -3.36 -8.45 15.52
C GLN A 67 -4.83 -8.89 15.49
N ILE A 68 -5.58 -8.60 14.43
CA ILE A 68 -6.97 -9.04 14.32
C ILE A 68 -7.04 -10.57 14.37
N TRP A 69 -7.78 -11.10 15.33
CA TRP A 69 -8.07 -12.51 15.39
C TRP A 69 -9.08 -12.89 14.29
N VAL A 70 -8.72 -13.85 13.46
CA VAL A 70 -9.56 -14.34 12.36
C VAL A 70 -9.94 -15.79 12.65
N PRO A 71 -11.16 -16.04 13.16
CA PRO A 71 -11.60 -17.39 13.54
C PRO A 71 -11.81 -18.31 12.34
N SER A 72 -12.05 -17.75 11.17
CA SER A 72 -12.23 -18.48 9.93
C SER A 72 -11.89 -17.59 8.73
N GLU A 73 -11.21 -18.16 7.74
CA GLU A 73 -10.90 -17.49 6.46
C GLU A 73 -12.17 -17.10 5.66
N LEU A 74 -13.32 -17.59 6.07
CA LEU A 74 -14.62 -17.21 5.48
C LEU A 74 -15.05 -15.80 5.88
N ILE A 75 -14.53 -15.26 6.99
CA ILE A 75 -14.81 -13.90 7.45
C ILE A 75 -13.87 -12.94 6.74
N HIS A 76 -14.17 -12.66 5.49
CA HIS A 76 -13.32 -11.85 4.61
C HIS A 76 -12.92 -10.49 5.17
N PRO A 77 -13.77 -9.65 5.78
CA PRO A 77 -13.35 -8.34 6.26
C PRO A 77 -12.24 -8.41 7.31
N LEU A 78 -12.30 -9.37 8.23
CA LEU A 78 -11.27 -9.56 9.25
C LEU A 78 -9.96 -10.07 8.64
N LEU A 79 -10.06 -11.06 7.73
CA LEU A 79 -8.89 -11.55 7.00
C LEU A 79 -8.24 -10.43 6.20
N TYR A 80 -9.03 -9.59 5.52
CA TYR A 80 -8.55 -8.46 4.76
C TYR A 80 -7.75 -7.48 5.63
N MET A 81 -8.35 -7.00 6.72
CA MET A 81 -7.70 -6.05 7.63
C MET A 81 -6.42 -6.62 8.25
N ARG A 82 -6.45 -7.90 8.66
CA ARG A 82 -5.26 -8.57 9.19
C ARG A 82 -4.17 -8.70 8.14
N THR A 83 -4.50 -9.16 6.94
CA THR A 83 -3.52 -9.36 5.87
C THR A 83 -2.83 -8.06 5.48
N LEU A 84 -3.58 -6.95 5.41
CA LEU A 84 -2.98 -5.65 5.11
C LEU A 84 -2.14 -5.13 6.28
N GLY A 85 -2.52 -5.38 7.52
CA GLY A 85 -1.65 -5.09 8.67
C GLY A 85 -0.35 -5.90 8.64
N GLU A 86 -0.41 -7.19 8.29
CA GLU A 86 0.77 -8.03 8.10
C GLU A 86 1.64 -7.55 6.91
N LYS A 87 1.04 -7.00 5.84
CA LYS A 87 1.70 -6.35 4.72
C LYS A 87 2.51 -5.14 5.18
N GLU A 88 1.91 -4.27 5.98
CA GLU A 88 2.60 -3.12 6.58
C GLU A 88 3.79 -3.56 7.43
N ASP A 89 3.60 -4.56 8.29
CA ASP A 89 4.67 -5.10 9.12
C ASP A 89 5.82 -5.70 8.32
N ALA A 90 5.52 -6.29 7.16
CA ALA A 90 6.56 -6.80 6.26
C ALA A 90 7.45 -5.68 5.72
N VAL A 91 6.90 -4.51 5.44
CA VAL A 91 7.64 -3.31 5.02
C VAL A 91 8.45 -2.75 6.21
N ARG A 92 7.82 -2.57 7.38
CA ARG A 92 8.47 -2.06 8.61
C ARG A 92 9.73 -2.84 8.96
N ARG A 93 9.65 -4.17 8.89
CA ARG A 93 10.78 -5.06 9.22
C ARG A 93 12.00 -4.89 8.33
N GLN A 94 11.88 -4.25 7.15
CA GLN A 94 13.04 -4.00 6.30
C GLN A 94 13.88 -2.81 6.76
N GLY A 95 13.35 -1.89 7.56
CA GLY A 95 14.08 -0.75 8.08
C GLY A 95 14.58 0.17 6.96
N PHE A 96 13.70 0.61 6.07
CA PHE A 96 14.00 1.67 5.10
C PHE A 96 14.29 2.99 5.81
N GLU A 97 15.07 3.88 5.20
CA GLU A 97 15.24 5.25 5.72
C GLU A 97 13.88 5.94 5.83
N ARG A 98 12.98 5.68 4.84
CA ARG A 98 11.58 6.11 4.91
C ARG A 98 10.64 4.98 4.50
N SER A 99 9.63 4.74 5.33
CA SER A 99 8.50 3.87 5.04
C SER A 99 7.22 4.69 5.07
N SER A 100 6.54 4.84 3.92
CA SER A 100 5.29 5.59 3.82
C SER A 100 4.13 4.62 3.59
N ILE A 101 3.21 4.57 4.54
CA ILE A 101 2.07 3.65 4.53
C ILE A 101 0.81 4.47 4.31
N PHE A 102 0.15 4.26 3.19
CA PHE A 102 -1.10 4.92 2.86
C PHE A 102 -2.28 4.01 3.17
N ARG A 103 -3.19 4.47 4.02
CA ARG A 103 -4.40 3.76 4.44
C ARG A 103 -5.66 4.42 3.87
N PRO A 104 -5.88 4.33 2.56
CA PRO A 104 -7.10 4.85 1.99
C PRO A 104 -8.32 4.08 2.50
N GLY A 105 -9.47 4.75 2.50
CA GLY A 105 -10.77 4.10 2.58
C GLY A 105 -11.13 3.44 1.25
N MET A 106 -12.40 3.56 0.86
CA MET A 106 -12.83 3.07 -0.45
C MET A 106 -12.21 3.93 -1.56
N LEU A 107 -11.56 3.26 -2.53
CA LEU A 107 -10.99 3.93 -3.69
C LEU A 107 -12.03 4.05 -4.81
N ASP A 108 -12.19 5.27 -5.31
CA ASP A 108 -12.97 5.52 -6.53
C ASP A 108 -12.07 5.29 -7.75
N ARG A 109 -12.44 4.29 -8.54
CA ARG A 109 -11.82 3.97 -9.83
C ARG A 109 -12.75 4.48 -10.93
N GLU A 110 -12.35 5.53 -11.63
CA GLU A 110 -13.12 6.25 -12.67
C GLU A 110 -13.74 5.37 -13.78
N LYS A 111 -13.54 4.06 -13.74
CA LYS A 111 -14.07 3.07 -14.69
C LYS A 111 -14.77 1.91 -13.98
N GLY A 112 -15.89 2.21 -13.33
CA GLY A 112 -16.85 1.19 -12.90
C GLY A 112 -18.05 1.21 -13.84
N ASP A 113 -18.16 0.26 -14.75
CA ASP A 113 -19.33 0.06 -15.64
C ASP A 113 -20.62 -0.37 -14.88
N ARG A 114 -20.61 -0.29 -13.57
CA ARG A 114 -21.75 -0.67 -12.72
C ARG A 114 -22.40 0.57 -12.14
N TRP A 115 -23.52 0.96 -12.71
CA TRP A 115 -24.36 2.06 -12.21
C TRP A 115 -24.64 1.98 -10.70
N ALA A 116 -24.73 0.77 -10.13
CA ALA A 116 -24.92 0.56 -8.70
C ALA A 116 -23.70 1.00 -7.86
N GLU A 117 -22.48 0.84 -8.38
CA GLU A 117 -21.26 1.35 -7.74
C GLU A 117 -21.23 2.88 -7.77
N GLN A 118 -21.63 3.51 -8.86
CA GLN A 118 -21.70 4.98 -8.97
C GLN A 118 -22.68 5.59 -7.95
N VAL A 119 -23.80 4.95 -7.67
CA VAL A 119 -24.75 5.42 -6.67
C VAL A 119 -24.19 5.27 -5.25
N ILE A 120 -23.49 4.18 -4.95
CA ILE A 120 -22.83 3.96 -3.66
C ILE A 120 -21.68 4.93 -3.47
N HIS A 121 -20.87 5.18 -4.49
CA HIS A 121 -19.78 6.16 -4.47
C HIS A 121 -20.28 7.59 -4.26
N ALA A 122 -21.40 7.96 -4.86
CA ALA A 122 -22.02 9.28 -4.69
C ALA A 122 -22.55 9.51 -3.25
N ILE A 123 -22.88 8.44 -2.52
CA ILE A 123 -23.43 8.53 -1.16
C ILE A 123 -22.34 8.39 -0.09
N ILE A 124 -21.31 7.54 -0.31
CA ILE A 124 -20.29 7.21 0.71
C ILE A 124 -19.01 8.01 0.49
N GLY A 125 -18.77 8.58 -0.70
CA GLY A 125 -17.58 9.35 -1.04
C GLY A 125 -16.31 8.47 -1.06
N GLY A 126 -15.91 7.99 -2.24
CA GLY A 126 -14.63 7.30 -2.42
C GLY A 126 -13.46 8.28 -2.56
N LEU A 127 -12.25 7.88 -2.15
CA LEU A 127 -11.03 8.62 -2.46
C LEU A 127 -10.66 8.38 -3.93
N PRO A 128 -10.55 9.42 -4.79
CA PRO A 128 -10.08 9.22 -6.17
C PRO A 128 -8.68 8.61 -6.20
N VAL A 129 -8.45 7.64 -7.09
CA VAL A 129 -7.14 7.02 -7.26
C VAL A 129 -6.08 8.04 -7.65
N SER A 130 -6.44 9.06 -8.44
CA SER A 130 -5.56 10.18 -8.81
C SER A 130 -5.10 10.98 -7.58
N THR A 131 -5.99 11.22 -6.61
CA THR A 131 -5.66 11.89 -5.36
C THR A 131 -4.68 11.06 -4.51
N LEU A 132 -4.89 9.75 -4.42
CA LEU A 132 -3.95 8.86 -3.72
C LEU A 132 -2.58 8.87 -4.42
N ALA A 133 -2.55 8.77 -5.74
CA ALA A 133 -1.30 8.81 -6.50
C ALA A 133 -0.55 10.14 -6.31
N ALA A 134 -1.25 11.28 -6.38
CA ALA A 134 -0.67 12.59 -6.11
C ALA A 134 -0.06 12.68 -4.71
N ALA A 135 -0.78 12.17 -3.69
CA ALA A 135 -0.26 12.16 -2.33
C ALA A 135 1.01 11.31 -2.17
N MET A 136 1.06 10.14 -2.81
CA MET A 136 2.25 9.27 -2.79
C MET A 136 3.45 9.95 -3.45
N VAL A 137 3.24 10.66 -4.57
CA VAL A 137 4.29 11.41 -5.26
C VAL A 137 4.75 12.59 -4.41
N ALA A 138 3.81 13.38 -3.86
CA ALA A 138 4.12 14.52 -2.99
C ALA A 138 4.99 14.11 -1.78
N ASP A 139 4.66 12.99 -1.13
CA ASP A 139 5.44 12.44 -0.04
C ASP A 139 6.87 12.08 -0.47
N ALA A 140 7.02 11.46 -1.62
CA ALA A 140 8.32 11.09 -2.15
C ALA A 140 9.17 12.32 -2.51
N GLU A 141 8.60 13.31 -3.16
CA GLU A 141 9.29 14.55 -3.54
C GLU A 141 9.76 15.35 -2.31
N VAL A 142 8.90 15.47 -1.29
CA VAL A 142 9.26 16.15 -0.02
C VAL A 142 10.45 15.44 0.65
N HIS A 143 10.44 14.10 0.68
CA HIS A 143 11.55 13.35 1.26
C HIS A 143 12.85 13.52 0.48
N LEU A 144 12.81 13.40 -0.84
CA LEU A 144 13.97 13.57 -1.71
C LEU A 144 14.56 14.98 -1.62
N ALA A 145 13.70 16.01 -1.57
CA ALA A 145 14.14 17.40 -1.49
C ALA A 145 14.82 17.75 -0.16
N ARG A 146 14.39 17.12 0.94
CA ARG A 146 14.96 17.38 2.28
C ARG A 146 16.33 16.74 2.49
N GLY A 147 16.66 15.68 1.75
CA GLY A 147 17.89 14.93 1.95
C GLY A 147 18.02 14.33 3.36
N GLU A 148 16.90 14.17 4.05
CA GLU A 148 16.89 13.65 5.41
C GLU A 148 17.21 12.16 5.41
N HIS A 149 18.20 11.78 6.21
CA HIS A 149 18.62 10.39 6.43
C HIS A 149 18.10 9.82 7.75
N GLU A 150 17.09 10.45 8.34
CA GLU A 150 16.48 9.97 9.56
C GLU A 150 15.47 8.87 9.24
N PHE A 151 15.56 7.74 9.96
CA PHE A 151 14.59 6.65 9.83
C PHE A 151 13.21 7.13 10.23
N ALA A 152 12.32 7.24 9.27
CA ALA A 152 10.96 7.69 9.49
C ALA A 152 9.94 6.69 8.95
N GLU A 153 9.02 6.28 9.81
CA GLU A 153 7.78 5.63 9.39
C GLU A 153 6.65 6.66 9.46
N ILE A 154 5.94 6.81 8.38
CA ILE A 154 4.78 7.68 8.32
C ILE A 154 3.58 6.88 7.82
N VAL A 155 2.49 6.98 8.58
CA VAL A 155 1.20 6.40 8.20
C VAL A 155 0.26 7.54 7.86
N TYR A 156 -0.25 7.54 6.64
CA TYR A 156 -1.25 8.49 6.17
C TYR A 156 -2.63 7.85 6.22
N GLU A 157 -3.45 8.28 7.16
CA GLU A 157 -4.85 7.87 7.22
C GLU A 157 -5.68 8.53 6.12
N ASN A 158 -6.85 7.96 5.81
CA ASN A 158 -7.69 8.40 4.69
C ASN A 158 -7.95 9.91 4.65
N SER A 159 -8.12 10.55 5.81
CA SER A 159 -8.38 12.00 5.92
C SER A 159 -7.17 12.90 5.66
N GLU A 160 -5.97 12.34 5.67
CA GLU A 160 -4.71 13.06 5.48
C GLU A 160 -4.26 13.04 4.01
N ILE A 161 -4.63 11.98 3.29
CA ILE A 161 -4.23 11.76 1.89
C ILE A 161 -4.62 12.95 0.97
N PRO A 162 -5.87 13.48 1.00
CA PRO A 162 -6.22 14.62 0.16
C PRO A 162 -5.45 15.89 0.51
N LYS A 163 -5.10 16.07 1.79
CA LYS A 163 -4.33 17.24 2.23
C LYS A 163 -2.91 17.20 1.70
N LEU A 164 -2.29 16.01 1.73
CA LEU A 164 -0.96 15.79 1.18
C LEU A 164 -0.96 15.95 -0.34
N ALA A 165 -1.96 15.40 -1.04
CA ALA A 165 -2.10 15.55 -2.48
C ALA A 165 -2.19 17.02 -2.93
N ALA A 166 -2.73 17.91 -2.11
CA ALA A 166 -2.85 19.32 -2.40
C ALA A 166 -1.52 20.10 -2.26
N THR A 167 -0.44 19.46 -1.83
CA THR A 167 0.90 20.08 -1.73
C THR A 167 1.75 19.90 -2.99
N LEU A 168 1.27 19.10 -3.94
CA LEU A 168 1.89 18.90 -5.25
C LEU A 168 1.45 20.01 -6.19
#